data_792d776ec53f485f4d5709bc854a116d
#
_entry.id   792d776ec53f485f4d5709bc854a116d
#
_cell.length_a   1.000
_cell.length_b   1.000
_cell.length_c   1.000
_cell.angle_alpha   90.00
_cell.angle_beta   90.00
_cell.angle_gamma   90.00
#
_symmetry.space_group_name_H-M   'P 1'
#
loop_
_entity.id
_entity.type
_entity.pdbx_description
1 polymer ?
#
loop_
_entity_poly.entity_id
_entity_poly.type
_entity_poly.pdbx_seq_one_letter_code
_entity_poly.pdbx_strand_id
1 'polypeptide(L)'
;AGIAALQETRSEMKSRILIAPGFSQHKAVADALIAVAQKTRAIAVIDGPNTNDEAAIDYRAQFGSDRAYIVDPWLVVRARDGSEQLEPPSARVAGLIAQSDAERGFWFSPSNQVVTGVLRPARPVSWAINDPNTQANYLNEFSVATFVSHDGIRLWGNRTCATDSRWAFLSVRRTADMINESLVKAHLWAVDRNITRTYVEEVTEMVNAYLRQLKAQAAILGGRCWADPELNTAQAIADGRVYFDFDFTAPYPAEHIVFRSHLVGDYLEEIL
;
A
#
# COMPACT_ATOMS: atom_id res chain seq x y z
N ALA A 1 13.31 12.24 18.61
CA ALA A 1 12.75 11.51 19.77
C ALA A 1 11.28 11.12 19.52
N GLY A 2 10.41 12.03 19.04
CA GLY A 2 8.96 11.77 18.92
C GLY A 2 8.58 10.63 17.96
N ILE A 3 9.21 10.53 16.78
CA ILE A 3 8.90 9.47 15.78
C ILE A 3 9.31 8.09 16.34
N ALA A 4 10.44 7.98 17.03
CA ALA A 4 10.89 6.74 17.63
C ALA A 4 9.92 6.19 18.69
N ALA A 5 9.22 7.06 19.40
CA ALA A 5 8.22 6.66 20.40
C ALA A 5 7.02 5.89 19.80
N LEU A 6 6.75 6.02 18.50
CA LEU A 6 5.73 5.24 17.80
C LEU A 6 6.03 3.73 17.82
N GLN A 7 7.29 3.32 18.03
CA GLN A 7 7.67 1.91 18.14
C GLN A 7 7.23 1.30 19.48
N GLU A 8 7.11 2.12 20.51
CA GLU A 8 6.77 1.73 21.88
C GLU A 8 5.25 1.61 22.10
N THR A 9 4.45 1.95 21.09
CA THR A 9 2.99 1.83 21.18
C THR A 9 2.61 0.39 21.46
N ARG A 10 1.69 0.17 22.40
CA ARG A 10 1.23 -1.16 22.80
C ARG A 10 0.85 -1.99 21.61
N SER A 11 1.20 -3.28 21.62
CA SER A 11 1.07 -4.18 20.46
C SER A 11 -0.34 -4.27 19.86
N GLU A 12 -1.35 -3.92 20.63
CA GLU A 12 -2.76 -3.96 20.25
C GLU A 12 -3.19 -2.78 19.37
N MET A 13 -2.46 -1.66 19.40
CA MET A 13 -2.81 -0.40 18.73
C MET A 13 -1.70 0.10 17.79
N LYS A 14 -1.03 -0.78 17.08
CA LYS A 14 0.02 -0.37 16.13
C LYS A 14 -0.58 0.43 14.97
N SER A 15 -0.07 1.65 14.77
CA SER A 15 -0.40 2.45 13.59
C SER A 15 0.12 1.78 12.32
N ARG A 16 -0.73 1.66 11.31
CA ARG A 16 -0.39 1.07 10.00
C ARG A 16 -0.04 2.11 8.94
N ILE A 17 -0.37 3.36 9.20
CA ILE A 17 -0.08 4.50 8.35
C ILE A 17 0.63 5.53 9.21
N LEU A 18 1.84 5.92 8.84
CA LEU A 18 2.66 6.89 9.53
C LEU A 18 2.78 8.15 8.68
N ILE A 19 2.60 9.30 9.32
CA ILE A 19 2.71 10.61 8.68
C ILE A 19 3.47 11.58 9.59
N ALA A 20 4.11 12.58 9.00
CA ALA A 20 4.64 13.76 9.68
C ALA A 20 4.39 14.98 8.79
N PRO A 21 3.11 15.47 8.73
CA PRO A 21 2.72 16.51 7.81
C PRO A 21 3.54 17.79 7.99
N GLY A 22 4.09 18.33 6.88
CA GLY A 22 4.91 19.53 6.88
C GLY A 22 6.34 19.34 7.42
N PHE A 23 6.73 18.10 7.73
CA PHE A 23 8.10 17.76 8.14
C PHE A 23 8.71 16.63 7.30
N SER A 24 7.87 15.76 6.71
CA SER A 24 8.33 14.58 5.99
C SER A 24 8.99 14.90 4.64
N GLN A 25 8.88 16.14 4.13
CA GLN A 25 9.67 16.64 2.99
C GLN A 25 11.16 16.78 3.32
N HIS A 26 11.56 16.69 4.59
CA HIS A 26 12.95 16.62 5.01
C HIS A 26 13.40 15.18 5.13
N LYS A 27 14.47 14.83 4.40
CA LYS A 27 14.97 13.44 4.31
C LYS A 27 15.16 12.77 5.69
N ALA A 28 15.73 13.45 6.65
CA ALA A 28 15.98 12.90 7.99
C ALA A 28 14.68 12.48 8.70
N VAL A 29 13.57 13.20 8.49
CA VAL A 29 12.25 12.87 9.04
C VAL A 29 11.64 11.69 8.29
N ALA A 30 11.73 11.70 6.95
CA ALA A 30 11.27 10.59 6.12
C ALA A 30 12.00 9.29 6.45
N ASP A 31 13.32 9.32 6.57
CA ASP A 31 14.14 8.15 6.96
C ASP A 31 13.71 7.60 8.34
N ALA A 32 13.43 8.49 9.30
CA ALA A 32 12.95 8.09 10.63
C ALA A 32 11.56 7.43 10.56
N LEU A 33 10.64 7.97 9.72
CA LEU A 33 9.32 7.35 9.50
C LEU A 33 9.45 5.98 8.85
N ILE A 34 10.30 5.85 7.83
CA ILE A 34 10.54 4.58 7.12
C ILE A 34 11.11 3.54 8.09
N ALA A 35 12.08 3.92 8.92
CA ALA A 35 12.69 3.02 9.90
C ALA A 35 11.65 2.49 10.92
N VAL A 36 10.72 3.33 11.36
CA VAL A 36 9.61 2.89 12.22
C VAL A 36 8.64 2.03 11.41
N ALA A 37 8.29 2.43 10.18
CA ALA A 37 7.38 1.68 9.32
C ALA A 37 7.87 0.25 9.06
N GLN A 38 9.17 0.05 8.87
CA GLN A 38 9.77 -1.28 8.72
C GLN A 38 9.55 -2.16 9.96
N LYS A 39 9.77 -1.60 11.16
CA LYS A 39 9.63 -2.34 12.42
C LYS A 39 8.18 -2.64 12.79
N THR A 40 7.26 -1.76 12.41
CA THR A 40 5.84 -1.86 12.77
C THR A 40 4.96 -2.43 11.64
N ARG A 41 5.54 -2.81 10.50
CA ARG A 41 4.80 -3.20 9.29
C ARG A 41 3.78 -2.13 8.85
N ALA A 42 4.18 -0.86 8.95
CA ALA A 42 3.39 0.28 8.53
C ALA A 42 3.86 0.82 7.17
N ILE A 43 3.11 1.76 6.62
CA ILE A 43 3.49 2.58 5.46
C ILE A 43 3.73 4.01 5.93
N ALA A 44 4.82 4.62 5.49
CA ALA A 44 5.10 6.03 5.66
C ALA A 44 4.58 6.80 4.44
N VAL A 45 3.56 7.64 4.63
CA VAL A 45 3.12 8.59 3.61
C VAL A 45 3.93 9.86 3.79
N ILE A 46 4.70 10.21 2.77
CA ILE A 46 5.75 11.23 2.80
C ILE A 46 5.35 12.38 1.89
N ASP A 47 5.39 13.59 2.41
CA ASP A 47 5.17 14.80 1.64
C ASP A 47 6.37 15.08 0.73
N GLY A 48 6.12 15.35 -0.54
CA GLY A 48 7.13 15.84 -1.47
C GLY A 48 7.53 17.30 -1.20
N PRO A 49 8.54 17.82 -1.92
CA PRO A 49 9.11 19.16 -1.67
C PRO A 49 8.17 20.30 -2.09
N ASN A 50 7.12 20.05 -2.85
CA ASN A 50 6.13 21.04 -3.32
C ASN A 50 6.73 22.19 -4.14
N THR A 51 7.78 21.92 -4.92
CA THR A 51 8.44 22.94 -5.77
C THR A 51 8.14 22.72 -7.26
N ASN A 52 8.76 21.73 -7.88
CA ASN A 52 8.55 21.31 -9.27
C ASN A 52 8.64 19.79 -9.39
N ASP A 53 8.40 19.27 -10.59
CA ASP A 53 8.34 17.82 -10.84
C ASP A 53 9.72 17.16 -10.68
N GLU A 54 10.78 17.82 -11.17
CA GLU A 54 12.15 17.33 -11.07
C GLU A 54 12.58 17.19 -9.60
N ALA A 55 12.28 18.20 -8.77
CA ALA A 55 12.62 18.14 -7.35
C ALA A 55 11.83 17.02 -6.61
N ALA A 56 10.58 16.76 -7.00
CA ALA A 56 9.81 15.66 -6.45
C ALA A 56 10.42 14.31 -6.83
N ILE A 57 10.86 14.15 -8.07
CA ILE A 57 11.53 12.95 -8.58
C ILE A 57 12.89 12.76 -7.91
N ASP A 58 13.70 13.82 -7.81
CA ASP A 58 15.00 13.79 -7.13
C ASP A 58 14.84 13.43 -5.64
N TYR A 59 13.81 13.97 -5.00
CA TYR A 59 13.51 13.61 -3.62
C TYR A 59 13.12 12.13 -3.51
N ARG A 60 12.26 11.65 -4.39
CA ARG A 60 11.86 10.23 -4.43
C ARG A 60 13.05 9.31 -4.70
N ALA A 61 13.98 9.67 -5.55
CA ALA A 61 15.16 8.88 -5.90
C ALA A 61 16.07 8.58 -4.70
N GLN A 62 15.93 9.32 -3.60
CA GLN A 62 16.71 9.10 -2.37
C GLN A 62 16.21 7.92 -1.54
N PHE A 63 15.10 7.26 -1.92
CA PHE A 63 14.47 6.19 -1.17
C PHE A 63 14.31 4.92 -2.03
N GLY A 64 14.62 3.76 -1.44
CA GLY A 64 14.45 2.44 -2.06
C GLY A 64 13.52 1.51 -1.26
N SER A 65 12.67 2.08 -0.38
CA SER A 65 11.87 1.31 0.56
C SER A 65 10.45 1.07 0.06
N ASP A 66 9.98 -0.17 0.17
CA ASP A 66 8.59 -0.55 -0.04
C ASP A 66 7.63 -0.01 1.04
N ARG A 67 8.18 0.70 2.05
CA ARG A 67 7.44 1.35 3.13
C ARG A 67 7.22 2.84 2.90
N ALA A 68 7.84 3.41 1.87
CA ALA A 68 7.74 4.82 1.53
C ALA A 68 6.74 5.02 0.40
N TYR A 69 5.79 5.93 0.59
CA TYR A 69 4.83 6.37 -0.41
C TYR A 69 4.86 7.90 -0.48
N ILE A 70 5.42 8.43 -1.56
CA ILE A 70 5.67 9.87 -1.72
C ILE A 70 4.54 10.50 -2.53
N VAL A 71 4.07 11.65 -2.05
CA VAL A 71 2.96 12.40 -2.66
C VAL A 71 3.37 13.86 -2.86
N ASP A 72 3.24 14.36 -4.08
CA ASP A 72 3.52 15.74 -4.49
C ASP A 72 2.57 16.15 -5.64
N PRO A 73 2.09 17.39 -5.70
CA PRO A 73 2.34 18.55 -4.84
C PRO A 73 1.49 18.57 -3.56
N TRP A 74 1.67 19.64 -2.76
CA TRP A 74 0.79 19.94 -1.64
C TRP A 74 -0.61 20.36 -2.12
N LEU A 75 -1.51 20.55 -1.20
CA LEU A 75 -2.93 20.83 -1.46
C LEU A 75 -3.34 22.19 -0.94
N VAL A 76 -4.19 22.87 -1.67
CA VAL A 76 -4.85 24.09 -1.23
C VAL A 76 -6.23 23.72 -0.72
N VAL A 77 -6.52 24.12 0.50
CA VAL A 77 -7.78 23.87 1.20
C VAL A 77 -8.40 25.17 1.67
N ARG A 78 -9.67 25.13 2.07
CA ARG A 78 -10.33 26.25 2.70
C ARG A 78 -10.16 26.17 4.22
N ALA A 79 -9.52 27.18 4.82
CA ALA A 79 -9.41 27.32 6.25
C ALA A 79 -10.77 27.66 6.89
N ARG A 80 -10.84 27.60 8.24
CA ARG A 80 -12.10 27.88 8.95
C ARG A 80 -12.60 29.32 8.80
N ASP A 81 -11.70 30.25 8.58
CA ASP A 81 -12.00 31.68 8.33
C ASP A 81 -12.38 31.96 6.88
N GLY A 82 -12.42 30.94 6.02
CA GLY A 82 -12.75 31.05 4.60
C GLY A 82 -11.56 31.35 3.68
N SER A 83 -10.36 31.63 4.22
CA SER A 83 -9.15 31.84 3.44
C SER A 83 -8.63 30.54 2.79
N GLU A 84 -7.78 30.67 1.78
CA GLU A 84 -7.03 29.54 1.24
C GLU A 84 -5.80 29.27 2.10
N GLN A 85 -5.60 27.99 2.41
CA GLN A 85 -4.45 27.51 3.17
C GLN A 85 -3.74 26.38 2.43
N LEU A 86 -2.42 26.39 2.47
CA LEU A 86 -1.59 25.32 1.94
C LEU A 86 -1.41 24.21 2.99
N GLU A 87 -1.78 22.98 2.63
CA GLU A 87 -1.63 21.82 3.50
C GLU A 87 -0.73 20.74 2.87
N PRO A 88 0.15 20.10 3.68
CA PRO A 88 0.88 18.90 3.27
C PRO A 88 -0.09 17.76 2.95
N PRO A 89 0.13 16.98 1.87
CA PRO A 89 -0.83 15.99 1.39
C PRO A 89 -0.93 14.75 2.28
N SER A 90 0.09 14.42 3.06
CA SER A 90 0.19 13.15 3.80
C SER A 90 -0.99 12.89 4.73
N ALA A 91 -1.52 13.93 5.40
CA ALA A 91 -2.67 13.78 6.29
C ALA A 91 -3.95 13.40 5.54
N ARG A 92 -4.22 14.07 4.40
CA ARG A 92 -5.39 13.79 3.55
C ARG A 92 -5.29 12.42 2.91
N VAL A 93 -4.10 12.05 2.42
CA VAL A 93 -3.85 10.76 1.80
C VAL A 93 -3.96 9.64 2.82
N ALA A 94 -3.46 9.81 4.04
CA ALA A 94 -3.66 8.84 5.13
C ALA A 94 -5.13 8.63 5.45
N GLY A 95 -5.91 9.72 5.51
CA GLY A 95 -7.37 9.66 5.69
C GLY A 95 -8.07 8.94 4.55
N LEU A 96 -7.67 9.20 3.29
CA LEU A 96 -8.20 8.54 2.11
C LEU A 96 -7.89 7.03 2.10
N ILE A 97 -6.68 6.63 2.49
CA ILE A 97 -6.31 5.23 2.64
C ILE A 97 -7.19 4.56 3.70
N ALA A 98 -7.36 5.19 4.87
CA ALA A 98 -8.18 4.65 5.94
C ALA A 98 -9.66 4.54 5.55
N GLN A 99 -10.20 5.52 4.82
CA GLN A 99 -11.55 5.47 4.27
C GLN A 99 -11.68 4.32 3.27
N SER A 100 -10.76 4.21 2.32
CA SER A 100 -10.73 3.12 1.34
C SER A 100 -10.68 1.74 2.00
N ASP A 101 -9.89 1.60 3.07
CA ASP A 101 -9.81 0.36 3.85
C ASP A 101 -11.16 -0.02 4.48
N ALA A 102 -11.86 0.97 5.05
CA ALA A 102 -13.14 0.75 5.69
C ALA A 102 -14.27 0.42 4.71
N GLU A 103 -14.28 1.06 3.53
CA GLU A 103 -15.34 0.93 2.54
C GLU A 103 -15.13 -0.26 1.59
N ARG A 104 -13.87 -0.54 1.22
CA ARG A 104 -13.54 -1.50 0.15
C ARG A 104 -12.62 -2.63 0.59
N GLY A 105 -11.82 -2.40 1.64
CA GLY A 105 -10.82 -3.31 2.14
C GLY A 105 -9.38 -2.85 1.88
N PHE A 106 -8.45 -3.33 2.72
CA PHE A 106 -7.03 -2.92 2.73
C PHE A 106 -6.26 -3.33 1.45
N TRP A 107 -6.81 -4.20 0.63
CA TRP A 107 -6.22 -4.70 -0.62
C TRP A 107 -6.54 -3.83 -1.83
N PHE A 108 -7.37 -2.80 -1.69
CA PHE A 108 -7.64 -1.85 -2.76
C PHE A 108 -6.60 -0.74 -2.81
N SER A 109 -6.28 -0.29 -4.02
CA SER A 109 -5.48 0.91 -4.24
C SER A 109 -6.27 2.17 -3.85
N PRO A 110 -5.67 3.14 -3.14
CA PRO A 110 -6.30 4.44 -2.88
C PRO A 110 -6.24 5.37 -4.10
N SER A 111 -5.52 5.01 -5.15
CA SER A 111 -5.43 5.79 -6.39
C SER A 111 -6.81 5.91 -7.05
N ASN A 112 -7.02 7.00 -7.78
CA ASN A 112 -8.27 7.35 -8.46
C ASN A 112 -9.47 7.56 -7.50
N GLN A 113 -9.21 7.83 -6.22
CA GLN A 113 -10.24 8.20 -5.25
C GLN A 113 -10.26 9.71 -5.04
N VAL A 114 -11.45 10.28 -4.84
CA VAL A 114 -11.63 11.72 -4.60
C VAL A 114 -11.14 12.06 -3.19
N VAL A 115 -10.27 13.06 -3.11
CA VAL A 115 -9.81 13.65 -1.86
C VAL A 115 -10.76 14.76 -1.45
N THR A 116 -11.53 14.54 -0.40
CA THR A 116 -12.54 15.50 0.05
C THR A 116 -11.93 16.72 0.75
N GLY A 117 -12.60 17.88 0.62
CA GLY A 117 -12.22 19.11 1.30
C GLY A 117 -10.97 19.80 0.72
N VAL A 118 -10.62 19.48 -0.52
CA VAL A 118 -9.52 20.08 -1.27
C VAL A 118 -10.08 20.97 -2.36
N LEU A 119 -9.51 22.16 -2.50
CA LEU A 119 -9.89 23.09 -3.58
C LEU A 119 -9.12 22.78 -4.87
N ARG A 120 -7.80 22.58 -4.75
CA ARG A 120 -6.91 22.29 -5.88
C ARG A 120 -5.52 21.81 -5.38
N PRO A 121 -4.72 21.19 -6.24
CA PRO A 121 -3.28 21.04 -5.98
C PRO A 121 -2.58 22.41 -5.87
N ALA A 122 -1.50 22.50 -5.11
CA ALA A 122 -0.75 23.75 -4.92
C ALA A 122 -0.13 24.26 -6.24
N ARG A 123 0.26 23.34 -7.12
CA ARG A 123 0.63 23.62 -8.50
C ARG A 123 -0.20 22.77 -9.46
N PRO A 124 -0.51 23.28 -10.66
CA PRO A 124 -1.24 22.51 -11.66
C PRO A 124 -0.43 21.27 -12.04
N VAL A 125 -1.12 20.16 -12.22
CA VAL A 125 -0.57 18.91 -12.78
C VAL A 125 -1.41 18.55 -13.99
N SER A 126 -0.81 18.56 -15.17
CA SER A 126 -1.52 18.19 -16.40
C SER A 126 -1.88 16.72 -16.38
N TRP A 127 -3.11 16.42 -16.78
CA TRP A 127 -3.63 15.07 -16.91
C TRP A 127 -4.64 15.00 -18.05
N ALA A 128 -4.60 13.94 -18.82
CA ALA A 128 -5.58 13.65 -19.86
C ALA A 128 -5.73 12.14 -20.04
N ILE A 129 -6.94 11.70 -20.36
CA ILE A 129 -7.19 10.31 -20.74
C ILE A 129 -6.52 10.07 -22.12
N ASN A 130 -5.86 8.94 -22.26
CA ASN A 130 -5.18 8.50 -23.49
C ASN A 130 -3.98 9.35 -23.93
N ASP A 131 -3.46 10.22 -23.06
CA ASP A 131 -2.23 10.96 -23.33
C ASP A 131 -1.15 10.61 -22.29
N PRO A 132 -0.12 9.85 -22.65
CA PRO A 132 0.97 9.51 -21.74
C PRO A 132 1.92 10.70 -21.49
N ASN A 133 1.86 11.77 -22.31
CA ASN A 133 2.76 12.91 -22.23
C ASN A 133 2.25 13.97 -21.23
N THR A 134 1.72 13.54 -20.10
CA THR A 134 1.22 14.43 -19.04
C THR A 134 2.13 14.40 -17.83
N GLN A 135 2.12 15.50 -17.05
CA GLN A 135 2.89 15.57 -15.79
C GLN A 135 2.47 14.47 -14.80
N ALA A 136 1.19 14.14 -14.73
CA ALA A 136 0.71 13.08 -13.87
C ALA A 136 1.32 11.73 -14.23
N ASN A 137 1.42 11.40 -15.53
CA ASN A 137 2.08 10.18 -15.98
C ASN A 137 3.57 10.22 -15.70
N TYR A 138 4.23 11.34 -16.01
CA TYR A 138 5.67 11.53 -15.75
C TYR A 138 6.03 11.32 -14.29
N LEU A 139 5.29 11.93 -13.35
CA LEU A 139 5.51 11.72 -11.91
C LEU A 139 5.29 10.25 -11.49
N ASN A 140 4.25 9.60 -12.03
CA ASN A 140 3.94 8.20 -11.71
C ASN A 140 5.00 7.22 -12.25
N GLU A 141 5.62 7.49 -13.40
CA GLU A 141 6.74 6.68 -13.93
C GLU A 141 7.91 6.64 -12.93
N PHE A 142 8.12 7.72 -12.20
CA PHE A 142 9.10 7.78 -11.10
C PHE A 142 8.54 7.42 -9.73
N SER A 143 7.34 6.81 -9.67
CA SER A 143 6.70 6.41 -8.41
C SER A 143 6.48 7.57 -7.42
N VAL A 144 6.16 8.75 -7.92
CA VAL A 144 5.62 9.87 -7.17
C VAL A 144 4.12 9.92 -7.40
N ALA A 145 3.34 9.74 -6.36
CA ALA A 145 1.89 9.92 -6.43
C ALA A 145 1.55 11.41 -6.48
N THR A 146 0.50 11.75 -7.21
CA THR A 146 0.11 13.15 -7.44
C THR A 146 -1.40 13.32 -7.37
N PHE A 147 -1.89 14.49 -7.73
CA PHE A 147 -3.33 14.78 -7.76
C PHE A 147 -3.74 15.26 -9.14
N VAL A 148 -4.85 14.72 -9.62
CA VAL A 148 -5.46 15.10 -10.90
C VAL A 148 -6.85 15.71 -10.67
N SER A 149 -7.23 16.63 -11.55
CA SER A 149 -8.54 17.29 -11.52
C SER A 149 -9.46 16.63 -12.55
N HIS A 150 -10.31 15.72 -12.07
CA HIS A 150 -11.33 15.06 -12.88
C HIS A 150 -12.49 14.63 -11.98
N ASP A 151 -13.65 15.26 -12.14
CA ASP A 151 -14.80 15.09 -11.24
C ASP A 151 -14.40 15.17 -9.76
N GLY A 152 -13.71 16.26 -9.41
CA GLY A 152 -13.07 16.47 -8.12
C GLY A 152 -11.55 16.32 -8.18
N ILE A 153 -10.90 16.51 -7.05
CA ILE A 153 -9.45 16.29 -6.93
C ILE A 153 -9.23 14.83 -6.53
N ARG A 154 -8.52 14.08 -7.36
CA ARG A 154 -8.26 12.64 -7.14
C ARG A 154 -6.79 12.39 -6.87
N LEU A 155 -6.52 11.50 -5.91
CA LEU A 155 -5.19 10.92 -5.74
C LEU A 155 -4.87 10.08 -6.98
N TRP A 156 -3.65 10.24 -7.53
CA TRP A 156 -3.22 9.56 -8.74
C TRP A 156 -1.82 8.98 -8.57
N GLY A 157 -1.74 7.66 -8.49
CA GLY A 157 -0.52 6.90 -8.24
C GLY A 157 -0.71 5.91 -7.10
N ASN A 158 -0.11 4.72 -7.23
CA ASN A 158 -0.27 3.59 -6.31
C ASN A 158 1.05 2.87 -6.02
N ARG A 159 2.19 3.45 -6.43
CA ARG A 159 3.50 2.83 -6.28
C ARG A 159 4.26 3.40 -5.10
N THR A 160 4.89 2.50 -4.34
CA THR A 160 5.86 2.82 -3.28
C THR A 160 7.24 3.11 -3.88
N CYS A 161 8.21 3.45 -3.04
CA CYS A 161 9.60 3.61 -3.45
C CYS A 161 10.37 2.28 -3.53
N ALA A 162 9.69 1.14 -3.61
CA ALA A 162 10.32 -0.17 -3.67
C ALA A 162 11.31 -0.29 -4.85
N THR A 163 12.43 -0.94 -4.60
CA THR A 163 13.39 -1.35 -5.65
C THR A 163 13.01 -2.71 -6.25
N ASP A 164 12.32 -3.56 -5.49
CA ASP A 164 11.77 -4.82 -5.96
C ASP A 164 10.37 -4.60 -6.52
N SER A 165 10.18 -4.88 -7.81
CA SER A 165 8.91 -4.69 -8.53
C SER A 165 7.73 -5.47 -7.92
N ARG A 166 7.99 -6.59 -7.24
CA ARG A 166 6.96 -7.39 -6.55
C ARG A 166 6.26 -6.61 -5.44
N TRP A 167 6.98 -5.66 -4.81
CA TRP A 167 6.51 -4.83 -3.70
C TRP A 167 6.22 -3.39 -4.10
N ALA A 168 6.22 -3.10 -5.40
CA ALA A 168 6.03 -1.75 -5.90
C ALA A 168 4.64 -1.18 -5.57
N PHE A 169 3.60 -2.01 -5.59
CA PHE A 169 2.24 -1.53 -5.34
C PHE A 169 1.94 -1.42 -3.84
N LEU A 170 1.44 -0.25 -3.44
CA LEU A 170 1.05 0.05 -2.06
C LEU A 170 0.06 -0.98 -1.51
N SER A 171 -0.99 -1.32 -2.27
CA SER A 171 -2.00 -2.30 -1.87
C SER A 171 -1.43 -3.70 -1.68
N VAL A 172 -0.51 -4.13 -2.55
CA VAL A 172 0.15 -5.45 -2.45
C VAL A 172 1.00 -5.52 -1.19
N ARG A 173 1.82 -4.48 -0.91
CA ARG A 173 2.64 -4.43 0.31
C ARG A 173 1.77 -4.46 1.56
N ARG A 174 0.69 -3.70 1.59
CA ARG A 174 -0.24 -3.65 2.72
C ARG A 174 -1.00 -4.98 2.92
N THR A 175 -1.37 -5.64 1.83
CA THR A 175 -1.98 -6.98 1.90
C THR A 175 -1.04 -7.98 2.56
N ALA A 176 0.23 -8.02 2.18
CA ALA A 176 1.23 -8.87 2.82
C ALA A 176 1.38 -8.57 4.31
N ASP A 177 1.40 -7.30 4.68
CA ASP A 177 1.51 -6.88 6.08
C ASP A 177 0.32 -7.33 6.92
N MET A 178 -0.90 -7.20 6.39
CA MET A 178 -2.12 -7.64 7.06
C MET A 178 -2.16 -9.15 7.26
N ILE A 179 -1.74 -9.92 6.25
CA ILE A 179 -1.64 -11.38 6.38
C ILE A 179 -0.65 -11.75 7.47
N ASN A 180 0.58 -11.23 7.38
CA ASN A 180 1.63 -11.52 8.36
C ASN A 180 1.23 -11.16 9.80
N GLU A 181 0.61 -10.00 9.99
CA GLU A 181 0.16 -9.56 11.32
C GLU A 181 -0.98 -10.43 11.85
N SER A 182 -1.92 -10.80 10.99
CA SER A 182 -3.04 -11.66 11.36
C SER A 182 -2.55 -13.04 11.79
N LEU A 183 -1.58 -13.60 11.07
CA LEU A 183 -0.98 -14.89 11.41
C LEU A 183 -0.28 -14.84 12.77
N VAL A 184 0.53 -13.80 13.03
CA VAL A 184 1.21 -13.63 14.34
C VAL A 184 0.21 -13.55 15.48
N LYS A 185 -0.87 -12.77 15.32
CA LYS A 185 -1.90 -12.61 16.36
C LYS A 185 -2.72 -13.88 16.58
N ALA A 186 -3.11 -14.53 15.48
CA ALA A 186 -3.96 -15.72 15.54
C ALA A 186 -3.24 -16.95 16.14
N HIS A 187 -1.90 -17.00 16.11
CA HIS A 187 -1.13 -18.18 16.54
C HIS A 187 -0.42 -18.00 17.88
N LEU A 188 -0.79 -17.00 18.69
CA LEU A 188 -0.23 -16.86 20.05
C LEU A 188 -0.52 -18.09 20.92
N TRP A 189 -1.66 -18.75 20.71
CA TRP A 189 -2.05 -19.97 21.40
C TRP A 189 -1.14 -21.16 21.11
N ALA A 190 -0.45 -21.13 19.97
CA ALA A 190 0.43 -22.20 19.50
C ALA A 190 1.81 -22.21 20.20
N VAL A 191 2.17 -21.11 20.85
CA VAL A 191 3.43 -20.98 21.59
C VAL A 191 3.41 -21.89 22.82
N ASP A 192 4.52 -22.58 23.09
CA ASP A 192 4.73 -23.52 24.19
C ASP A 192 3.83 -24.78 24.18
N ARG A 193 3.15 -25.05 23.04
CA ARG A 193 2.40 -26.30 22.84
C ARG A 193 3.35 -27.42 22.37
N ASN A 194 3.01 -28.66 22.74
CA ASN A 194 3.76 -29.83 22.29
C ASN A 194 3.68 -29.97 20.77
N ILE A 195 4.83 -30.07 20.12
CA ILE A 195 4.92 -30.29 18.67
C ILE A 195 4.55 -31.76 18.40
N THR A 196 3.31 -31.97 17.98
CA THR A 196 2.78 -33.26 17.57
C THR A 196 2.30 -33.17 16.12
N ARG A 197 2.00 -34.30 15.49
CA ARG A 197 1.40 -34.31 14.16
C ARG A 197 0.10 -33.51 14.13
N THR A 198 -0.79 -33.72 15.12
CA THR A 198 -2.04 -32.98 15.23
C THR A 198 -1.81 -31.48 15.37
N TYR A 199 -0.81 -31.04 16.16
CA TYR A 199 -0.44 -29.63 16.27
C TYR A 199 -0.04 -29.03 14.92
N VAL A 200 0.80 -29.73 14.14
CA VAL A 200 1.23 -29.27 12.81
C VAL A 200 0.01 -29.18 11.86
N GLU A 201 -0.86 -30.17 11.89
CA GLU A 201 -2.09 -30.19 11.09
C GLU A 201 -3.05 -29.05 11.48
N GLU A 202 -3.25 -28.79 12.78
CA GLU A 202 -4.09 -27.70 13.29
C GLU A 202 -3.58 -26.31 12.84
N VAL A 203 -2.28 -26.03 13.02
CA VAL A 203 -1.70 -24.74 12.60
C VAL A 203 -1.82 -24.56 11.10
N THR A 204 -1.45 -25.59 10.32
CA THR A 204 -1.52 -25.54 8.86
C THR A 204 -2.95 -25.29 8.38
N GLU A 205 -3.95 -25.98 8.95
CA GLU A 205 -5.34 -25.82 8.55
C GLU A 205 -5.93 -24.46 8.96
N MET A 206 -5.56 -23.93 10.13
CA MET A 206 -5.98 -22.57 10.53
C MET A 206 -5.47 -21.50 9.55
N VAL A 207 -4.21 -21.58 9.14
CA VAL A 207 -3.66 -20.64 8.13
C VAL A 207 -4.37 -20.82 6.80
N ASN A 208 -4.57 -22.07 6.34
CA ASN A 208 -5.27 -22.35 5.10
C ASN A 208 -6.73 -21.87 5.13
N ALA A 209 -7.43 -22.01 6.25
CA ALA A 209 -8.78 -21.50 6.42
C ALA A 209 -8.82 -19.97 6.29
N TYR A 210 -7.86 -19.27 6.91
CA TYR A 210 -7.74 -17.81 6.78
C TYR A 210 -7.45 -17.39 5.33
N LEU A 211 -6.52 -18.06 4.64
CA LEU A 211 -6.22 -17.76 3.23
C LEU A 211 -7.44 -18.02 2.32
N ARG A 212 -8.22 -19.08 2.57
CA ARG A 212 -9.49 -19.33 1.87
C ARG A 212 -10.52 -18.22 2.11
N GLN A 213 -10.61 -17.70 3.34
CA GLN A 213 -11.47 -16.56 3.67
C GLN A 213 -11.04 -15.29 2.90
N LEU A 214 -9.76 -14.97 2.87
CA LEU A 214 -9.25 -13.83 2.11
C LEU A 214 -9.50 -13.99 0.60
N LYS A 215 -9.39 -15.21 0.07
CA LYS A 215 -9.73 -15.50 -1.33
C LYS A 215 -11.22 -15.28 -1.60
N ALA A 216 -12.09 -15.72 -0.70
CA ALA A 216 -13.55 -15.52 -0.83
C ALA A 216 -13.93 -14.02 -0.81
N GLN A 217 -13.17 -13.18 -0.12
CA GLN A 217 -13.32 -11.72 -0.10
C GLN A 217 -12.64 -11.03 -1.29
N ALA A 218 -11.98 -11.77 -2.19
CA ALA A 218 -11.14 -11.26 -3.26
C ALA A 218 -9.94 -10.40 -2.78
N ALA A 219 -9.55 -10.55 -1.52
CA ALA A 219 -8.36 -9.89 -0.95
C ALA A 219 -7.05 -10.52 -1.45
N ILE A 220 -7.09 -11.80 -1.82
CA ILE A 220 -6.04 -12.52 -2.52
C ILE A 220 -6.65 -13.37 -3.65
N LEU A 221 -5.87 -13.70 -4.66
CA LEU A 221 -6.28 -14.59 -5.75
C LEU A 221 -6.14 -16.05 -5.37
N GLY A 222 -5.24 -16.38 -4.45
CA GLY A 222 -4.99 -17.71 -3.92
C GLY A 222 -3.85 -17.69 -2.92
N GLY A 223 -3.70 -18.79 -2.21
CA GLY A 223 -2.61 -19.00 -1.27
C GLY A 223 -2.78 -20.34 -0.55
N ARG A 224 -1.68 -20.85 -0.02
CA ARG A 224 -1.64 -22.08 0.78
C ARG A 224 -0.55 -22.01 1.83
N CYS A 225 -0.70 -22.81 2.88
CA CYS A 225 0.31 -23.03 3.93
C CYS A 225 0.64 -24.51 4.01
N TRP A 226 1.90 -24.81 4.35
CA TRP A 226 2.40 -26.15 4.60
C TRP A 226 3.52 -26.12 5.67
N ALA A 227 3.75 -27.23 6.33
CA ALA A 227 4.94 -27.40 7.14
C ALA A 227 6.13 -27.68 6.20
N ASP A 228 7.24 -26.93 6.35
CA ASP A 228 8.41 -27.10 5.51
C ASP A 228 9.09 -28.46 5.78
N PRO A 229 9.20 -29.36 4.78
CA PRO A 229 9.74 -30.69 4.98
C PRO A 229 11.28 -30.70 5.14
N GLU A 230 11.98 -29.66 4.67
CA GLU A 230 13.43 -29.59 4.72
C GLU A 230 13.93 -28.95 6.03
N LEU A 231 13.23 -27.93 6.52
CA LEU A 231 13.57 -27.21 7.74
C LEU A 231 13.07 -27.91 9.01
N ASN A 232 11.99 -28.69 8.95
CA ASN A 232 11.42 -29.43 10.08
C ASN A 232 12.16 -30.76 10.32
N THR A 233 13.46 -30.68 10.55
CA THR A 233 14.28 -31.83 10.90
C THR A 233 14.02 -32.31 12.34
N ALA A 234 14.37 -33.55 12.66
CA ALA A 234 14.26 -34.07 14.02
C ALA A 234 15.02 -33.19 15.04
N GLN A 235 16.16 -32.63 14.65
CA GLN A 235 16.92 -31.72 15.50
C GLN A 235 16.18 -30.37 15.69
N ALA A 236 15.62 -29.81 14.65
CA ALA A 236 14.84 -28.57 14.78
C ALA A 236 13.65 -28.74 15.73
N ILE A 237 12.93 -29.85 15.61
CA ILE A 237 11.79 -30.18 16.49
C ILE A 237 12.27 -30.41 17.92
N ALA A 238 13.41 -31.10 18.13
CA ALA A 238 13.98 -31.31 19.46
C ALA A 238 14.45 -30.00 20.11
N ASP A 239 14.85 -29.00 19.30
CA ASP A 239 15.19 -27.66 19.74
C ASP A 239 13.92 -26.75 19.94
N GLY A 240 12.72 -27.30 19.81
CA GLY A 240 11.46 -26.56 19.98
C GLY A 240 11.12 -25.64 18.80
N ARG A 241 11.67 -25.89 17.62
CA ARG A 241 11.41 -25.09 16.41
C ARG A 241 10.56 -25.86 15.42
N VAL A 242 9.54 -25.16 14.85
CA VAL A 242 8.74 -25.66 13.75
C VAL A 242 8.55 -24.55 12.70
N TYR A 243 8.69 -24.90 11.44
CA TYR A 243 8.64 -23.99 10.30
C TYR A 243 7.40 -24.25 9.46
N PHE A 244 6.64 -23.19 9.24
CA PHE A 244 5.51 -23.19 8.36
C PHE A 244 5.75 -22.17 7.25
N ASP A 245 5.65 -22.61 6.01
CA ASP A 245 5.68 -21.74 4.85
C ASP A 245 4.27 -21.46 4.38
N PHE A 246 4.07 -20.29 3.82
CA PHE A 246 2.84 -19.97 3.10
C PHE A 246 3.14 -19.10 1.89
N ASP A 247 2.35 -19.29 0.85
CA ASP A 247 2.33 -18.43 -0.33
C ASP A 247 0.98 -17.71 -0.46
N PHE A 248 0.97 -16.64 -1.22
CA PHE A 248 -0.25 -15.96 -1.64
C PHE A 248 0.02 -15.09 -2.88
N THR A 249 -1.04 -14.82 -3.63
CA THR A 249 -1.03 -13.84 -4.73
C THR A 249 -2.05 -12.75 -4.44
N ALA A 250 -1.58 -11.51 -4.27
CA ALA A 250 -2.44 -10.35 -4.14
C ALA A 250 -2.98 -9.90 -5.52
N PRO A 251 -4.19 -9.32 -5.61
CA PRO A 251 -4.64 -8.68 -6.83
C PRO A 251 -3.81 -7.42 -7.10
N TYR A 252 -3.38 -7.25 -8.34
CA TYR A 252 -2.65 -6.06 -8.77
C TYR A 252 -3.63 -5.02 -9.30
N PRO A 253 -3.43 -3.71 -9.01
CA PRO A 253 -4.24 -2.65 -9.58
C PRO A 253 -3.92 -2.49 -11.08
N ALA A 254 -4.96 -2.27 -11.89
CA ALA A 254 -4.80 -1.98 -13.31
C ALA A 254 -4.35 -0.52 -13.48
N GLU A 255 -3.12 -0.30 -13.94
CA GLU A 255 -2.58 1.04 -14.25
C GLU A 255 -2.84 1.43 -15.71
N HIS A 256 -2.80 0.45 -16.62
CA HIS A 256 -3.02 0.66 -18.05
C HIS A 256 -4.13 -0.26 -18.55
N ILE A 257 -5.17 0.35 -19.09
CA ILE A 257 -6.29 -0.38 -19.70
C ILE A 257 -6.25 -0.08 -21.20
N VAL A 258 -6.07 -1.10 -22.04
CA VAL A 258 -5.99 -0.96 -23.47
C VAL A 258 -7.19 -1.65 -24.13
N PHE A 259 -8.00 -0.88 -24.83
CA PHE A 259 -9.07 -1.39 -25.68
C PHE A 259 -8.58 -1.47 -27.12
N ARG A 260 -8.65 -2.65 -27.72
CA ARG A 260 -8.33 -2.88 -29.13
C ARG A 260 -9.62 -3.11 -29.88
N SER A 261 -10.01 -2.16 -30.74
CA SER A 261 -11.22 -2.28 -31.55
C SER A 261 -10.92 -2.97 -32.89
N HIS A 262 -11.78 -3.88 -33.28
CA HIS A 262 -11.74 -4.56 -34.57
C HIS A 262 -13.08 -4.32 -35.26
N LEU A 263 -13.04 -3.72 -36.45
CA LEU A 263 -14.20 -3.63 -37.31
C LEU A 263 -14.34 -4.96 -38.06
N VAL A 264 -15.47 -5.63 -37.88
CA VAL A 264 -15.80 -6.90 -38.53
C VAL A 264 -17.11 -6.74 -39.32
N GLY A 265 -17.25 -7.52 -40.42
CA GLY A 265 -18.45 -7.56 -41.23
C GLY A 265 -19.45 -8.66 -40.84
N ASP A 266 -19.09 -9.52 -39.90
CA ASP A 266 -19.81 -10.77 -39.57
C ASP A 266 -21.28 -10.53 -39.19
N TYR A 267 -21.57 -9.41 -38.50
CA TYR A 267 -22.93 -9.04 -38.09
C TYR A 267 -23.82 -8.53 -39.25
N LEU A 268 -23.27 -8.33 -40.49
CA LEU A 268 -24.07 -7.97 -41.63
C LEU A 268 -24.98 -9.10 -42.11
N GLU A 269 -24.62 -10.35 -41.80
CA GLU A 269 -25.43 -11.53 -42.12
C GLU A 269 -26.73 -11.59 -41.29
N GLU A 270 -26.81 -10.92 -40.15
CA GLU A 270 -28.01 -10.83 -39.31
C GLU A 270 -29.09 -9.89 -39.87
N ILE A 271 -28.79 -9.13 -40.92
CA ILE A 271 -29.72 -8.17 -41.54
C ILE A 271 -30.62 -8.88 -42.60
N LEU A 272 -30.24 -10.03 -43.05
CA LEU A 272 -30.93 -10.83 -44.10
C LEU A 272 -31.73 -11.99 -43.47
#